data_222beb024635391308e36920aeaa5eb3
#
_entry.id   222beb024635391308e36920aeaa5eb3
#
_cell.length_a   1.000
_cell.length_b   1.000
_cell.length_c   1.000
_cell.angle_alpha   90.00
_cell.angle_beta   90.00
_cell.angle_gamma   90.00
#
_symmetry.space_group_name_H-M   'P 1'
#
loop_
_entity.id
_entity.type
_entity.pdbx_description
1 polymer ?
#
loop_
_entity_poly.entity_id
_entity_poly.type
_entity_poly.pdbx_seq_one_letter_code
_entity_poly.pdbx_strand_id
1 'polypeptide(L)'
;VPGSVPGDSLQRRRALGARVEIVYSPIDAIDIAERNPEKEVVFLGVGFETTAPGTAAAVLTARDAGVKNFSVWSMLKTVEPALRALMRTADFNIQGFLCPGHVATIIGERGFEFLPRDCGMPAVISGFEPEDILTAVYLLLKQIADGEPRIENEYKRAVAPEGNPLAQKIINECFVPRRDLWRGLGAIDA
;
A
#
# COMPACT_ATOMS: atom_id res chain seq x y z
N VAL A 1 -5.80 -3.93 -15.13
CA VAL A 1 -4.84 -2.83 -14.92
C VAL A 1 -4.76 -2.02 -16.21
N PRO A 2 -5.03 -0.70 -16.15
CA PRO A 2 -4.86 0.20 -17.30
C PRO A 2 -3.38 0.34 -17.67
N GLY A 3 -3.09 0.43 -18.98
CA GLY A 3 -1.77 0.73 -19.49
C GLY A 3 -1.41 2.21 -19.41
N SER A 4 -0.16 2.55 -19.76
CA SER A 4 0.31 3.94 -19.86
C SER A 4 -0.22 4.66 -21.10
N VAL A 5 -0.59 3.92 -22.13
CA VAL A 5 -1.19 4.45 -23.36
C VAL A 5 -2.71 4.44 -23.23
N PRO A 6 -3.41 5.54 -23.59
CA PRO A 6 -4.87 5.58 -23.56
C PRO A 6 -5.51 4.42 -24.32
N GLY A 7 -6.49 3.77 -23.71
CA GLY A 7 -7.19 2.62 -24.29
C GLY A 7 -6.44 1.29 -24.25
N ASP A 8 -5.20 1.23 -23.73
CA ASP A 8 -4.51 -0.03 -23.46
C ASP A 8 -4.79 -0.56 -22.06
N SER A 9 -4.87 -1.90 -21.93
CA SER A 9 -5.07 -2.57 -20.64
C SER A 9 -4.69 -4.04 -20.74
N LEU A 10 -4.43 -4.70 -19.63
CA LEU A 10 -4.21 -6.15 -19.58
C LEU A 10 -5.40 -6.93 -20.17
N GLN A 11 -6.62 -6.48 -19.89
CA GLN A 11 -7.84 -7.09 -20.43
C GLN A 11 -7.84 -7.03 -21.98
N ARG A 12 -7.51 -5.87 -22.55
CA ARG A 12 -7.40 -5.71 -24.01
C ARG A 12 -6.30 -6.57 -24.58
N ARG A 13 -5.12 -6.59 -23.94
CA ARG A 13 -3.99 -7.44 -24.36
C ARG A 13 -4.34 -8.91 -24.33
N ARG A 14 -5.06 -9.38 -23.28
CA ARG A 14 -5.59 -10.73 -23.19
C ARG A 14 -6.54 -11.05 -24.35
N ALA A 15 -7.47 -10.15 -24.69
CA ALA A 15 -8.38 -10.30 -25.81
C ALA A 15 -7.66 -10.37 -27.16
N LEU A 16 -6.46 -9.81 -27.29
CA LEU A 16 -5.59 -9.87 -28.45
C LEU A 16 -4.61 -11.07 -28.43
N GLY A 17 -4.82 -12.03 -27.53
CA GLY A 17 -4.03 -13.26 -27.46
C GLY A 17 -2.84 -13.23 -26.50
N ALA A 18 -2.62 -12.16 -25.74
CA ALA A 18 -1.58 -12.16 -24.71
C ALA A 18 -1.94 -13.13 -23.57
N ARG A 19 -0.93 -13.84 -23.09
CA ARG A 19 -1.08 -14.77 -21.94
C ARG A 19 -1.19 -13.97 -20.66
N VAL A 20 -2.40 -13.62 -20.28
CA VAL A 20 -2.71 -12.92 -19.03
C VAL A 20 -3.69 -13.78 -18.24
N GLU A 21 -3.24 -14.26 -17.10
CA GLU A 21 -4.06 -15.01 -16.13
C GLU A 21 -4.56 -14.07 -15.04
N ILE A 22 -5.78 -14.33 -14.54
CA ILE A 22 -6.35 -13.62 -13.41
C ILE A 22 -6.25 -14.55 -12.21
N VAL A 23 -5.61 -14.06 -11.15
CA VAL A 23 -5.47 -14.78 -9.87
C VAL A 23 -6.06 -13.94 -8.75
N TYR A 24 -6.52 -14.59 -7.70
CA TYR A 24 -7.09 -13.95 -6.52
C TYR A 24 -6.07 -13.82 -5.38
N SER A 25 -4.96 -14.56 -5.48
CA SER A 25 -3.84 -14.52 -4.54
C SER A 25 -2.51 -14.57 -5.30
N PRO A 26 -1.44 -13.91 -4.78
CA PRO A 26 -0.10 -14.10 -5.32
C PRO A 26 0.37 -15.57 -5.30
N ILE A 27 -0.12 -16.37 -4.34
CA ILE A 27 0.19 -17.81 -4.24
C ILE A 27 -0.32 -18.58 -5.46
N ASP A 28 -1.50 -18.24 -5.98
CA ASP A 28 -2.05 -18.89 -7.19
C ASP A 28 -1.10 -18.77 -8.40
N ALA A 29 -0.30 -17.69 -8.43
CA ALA A 29 0.68 -17.48 -9.51
C ALA A 29 1.88 -18.43 -9.37
N ILE A 30 2.21 -18.90 -8.16
CA ILE A 30 3.22 -19.93 -7.92
C ILE A 30 2.73 -21.27 -8.47
N ASP A 31 1.49 -21.66 -8.19
CA ASP A 31 0.87 -22.87 -8.73
C ASP A 31 0.86 -22.87 -10.27
N ILE A 32 0.68 -21.69 -10.88
CA ILE A 32 0.78 -21.54 -12.34
C ILE A 32 2.22 -21.76 -12.81
N ALA A 33 3.21 -21.22 -12.08
CA ALA A 33 4.62 -21.41 -12.41
C ALA A 33 5.06 -22.89 -12.32
N GLU A 34 4.66 -23.57 -11.26
CA GLU A 34 4.96 -25.01 -11.07
C GLU A 34 4.36 -25.88 -12.17
N ARG A 35 3.14 -25.57 -12.63
CA ARG A 35 2.46 -26.30 -13.71
C ARG A 35 3.01 -25.97 -15.11
N ASN A 36 3.83 -24.94 -15.22
CA ASN A 36 4.40 -24.48 -16.51
C ASN A 36 5.91 -24.19 -16.36
N PRO A 37 6.73 -25.19 -16.07
CA PRO A 37 8.15 -24.99 -15.74
C PRO A 37 8.97 -24.39 -16.87
N GLU A 38 8.47 -24.48 -18.12
CA GLU A 38 9.09 -23.91 -19.32
C GLU A 38 8.72 -22.44 -19.59
N LYS A 39 7.89 -21.83 -18.73
CA LYS A 39 7.40 -20.44 -18.89
C LYS A 39 7.76 -19.60 -17.70
N GLU A 40 8.18 -18.38 -17.96
CA GLU A 40 8.31 -17.36 -16.92
C GLU A 40 6.93 -16.83 -16.52
N VAL A 41 6.63 -16.89 -15.25
CA VAL A 41 5.40 -16.33 -14.65
C VAL A 41 5.75 -15.07 -13.88
N VAL A 42 5.21 -13.96 -14.34
CA VAL A 42 5.42 -12.64 -13.74
C VAL A 42 4.14 -12.19 -13.04
N PHE A 43 4.15 -12.13 -11.72
CA PHE A 43 3.06 -11.56 -10.95
C PHE A 43 3.16 -10.04 -10.92
N LEU A 44 2.08 -9.35 -11.27
CA LEU A 44 2.03 -7.89 -11.20
C LEU A 44 1.58 -7.45 -9.81
N GLY A 45 2.55 -7.11 -8.97
CA GLY A 45 2.33 -6.67 -7.58
C GLY A 45 1.91 -5.20 -7.54
N VAL A 46 0.60 -4.94 -7.52
CA VAL A 46 0.03 -3.59 -7.45
C VAL A 46 -0.69 -3.41 -6.11
N GLY A 47 -0.38 -2.35 -5.39
CA GLY A 47 -1.04 -2.05 -4.12
C GLY A 47 -0.17 -1.21 -3.19
N PHE A 48 -0.58 -1.18 -1.95
CA PHE A 48 0.07 -0.46 -0.86
C PHE A 48 0.57 -1.45 0.21
N GLU A 49 0.88 -0.95 1.39
CA GLU A 49 1.35 -1.73 2.53
C GLU A 49 0.42 -2.90 2.89
N THR A 50 -0.88 -2.78 2.64
CA THR A 50 -1.86 -3.86 2.86
C THR A 50 -1.65 -5.06 1.94
N THR A 51 -1.14 -4.84 0.73
CA THR A 51 -0.93 -5.87 -0.31
C THR A 51 0.48 -6.45 -0.25
N ALA A 52 1.44 -5.67 0.23
CA ALA A 52 2.85 -6.04 0.28
C ALA A 52 3.13 -7.34 1.07
N PRO A 53 2.50 -7.61 2.25
CA PRO A 53 2.74 -8.84 3.00
C PRO A 53 2.40 -10.10 2.21
N GLY A 54 1.25 -10.13 1.54
CA GLY A 54 0.82 -11.28 0.73
C GLY A 54 1.77 -11.53 -0.45
N THR A 55 2.24 -10.46 -1.10
CA THR A 55 3.22 -10.56 -2.18
C THR A 55 4.58 -11.02 -1.66
N ALA A 56 5.04 -10.51 -0.51
CA ALA A 56 6.26 -10.96 0.14
C ALA A 56 6.19 -12.44 0.53
N ALA A 57 5.08 -12.87 1.14
CA ALA A 57 4.87 -14.27 1.49
C ALA A 57 4.96 -15.18 0.26
N ALA A 58 4.39 -14.78 -0.88
CA ALA A 58 4.51 -15.55 -2.11
C ALA A 58 5.95 -15.65 -2.61
N VAL A 59 6.72 -14.56 -2.56
CA VAL A 59 8.16 -14.58 -2.92
C VAL A 59 8.93 -15.57 -2.04
N LEU A 60 8.70 -15.52 -0.71
CA LEU A 60 9.34 -16.42 0.23
C LEU A 60 8.93 -17.88 -0.01
N THR A 61 7.64 -18.13 -0.24
CA THR A 61 7.12 -19.47 -0.55
C THR A 61 7.74 -20.03 -1.84
N ALA A 62 7.81 -19.24 -2.91
CA ALA A 62 8.43 -19.66 -4.17
C ALA A 62 9.92 -19.97 -3.99
N ARG A 63 10.64 -19.14 -3.22
CA ARG A 63 12.04 -19.37 -2.88
C ARG A 63 12.23 -20.70 -2.15
N ASP A 64 11.44 -20.92 -1.10
CA ASP A 64 11.57 -22.10 -0.22
C ASP A 64 11.13 -23.39 -0.94
N ALA A 65 10.18 -23.30 -1.87
CA ALA A 65 9.78 -24.41 -2.75
C ALA A 65 10.73 -24.61 -3.95
N GLY A 66 11.72 -23.73 -4.15
CA GLY A 66 12.67 -23.83 -5.26
C GLY A 66 12.08 -23.52 -6.64
N VAL A 67 10.96 -22.79 -6.71
CA VAL A 67 10.30 -22.37 -7.94
C VAL A 67 11.11 -21.22 -8.56
N LYS A 68 11.77 -21.48 -9.69
CA LYS A 68 12.73 -20.53 -10.30
C LYS A 68 12.13 -19.67 -11.39
N ASN A 69 10.99 -20.05 -11.93
CA ASN A 69 10.30 -19.40 -13.03
C ASN A 69 9.14 -18.51 -12.55
N PHE A 70 9.15 -18.09 -11.28
CA PHE A 70 8.24 -17.11 -10.70
C PHE A 70 9.00 -15.82 -10.37
N SER A 71 8.42 -14.71 -10.75
CA SER A 71 8.95 -13.38 -10.42
C SER A 71 7.82 -12.39 -10.14
N VAL A 72 8.14 -11.32 -9.42
CA VAL A 72 7.21 -10.23 -9.12
C VAL A 72 7.69 -8.95 -9.79
N TRP A 73 6.83 -8.37 -10.61
CA TRP A 73 7.02 -6.98 -11.03
C TRP A 73 6.34 -6.08 -10.00
N SER A 74 7.16 -5.58 -9.06
CA SER A 74 6.66 -4.73 -7.98
C SER A 74 6.29 -3.34 -8.49
N MET A 75 5.02 -3.02 -8.35
CA MET A 75 4.44 -1.68 -8.48
C MET A 75 3.76 -1.29 -7.16
N LEU A 76 4.22 -1.90 -6.07
CA LEU A 76 3.78 -1.57 -4.71
C LEU A 76 4.24 -0.16 -4.37
N LYS A 77 3.42 0.55 -3.62
CA LYS A 77 3.67 1.91 -3.18
C LYS A 77 3.46 2.03 -1.67
N THR A 78 4.14 3.00 -1.07
CA THR A 78 4.01 3.32 0.35
C THR A 78 3.29 4.65 0.55
N VAL A 79 2.50 4.75 1.62
CA VAL A 79 1.62 5.91 1.85
C VAL A 79 2.42 7.15 2.25
N GLU A 80 3.44 7.02 3.10
CA GLU A 80 4.19 8.17 3.62
C GLU A 80 4.82 9.04 2.52
N PRO A 81 5.61 8.52 1.57
CA PRO A 81 6.21 9.35 0.51
C PRO A 81 5.17 10.04 -0.36
N ALA A 82 4.02 9.39 -0.60
CA ALA A 82 2.93 9.98 -1.36
C ALA A 82 2.30 11.18 -0.63
N LEU A 83 2.02 11.04 0.66
CA LEU A 83 1.49 12.12 1.48
C LEU A 83 2.48 13.29 1.57
N ARG A 84 3.78 12.99 1.78
CA ARG A 84 4.83 14.03 1.78
C ARG A 84 4.92 14.76 0.43
N ALA A 85 4.77 14.04 -0.69
CA ALA A 85 4.77 14.64 -2.01
C ALA A 85 3.55 15.55 -2.23
N LEU A 86 2.36 15.10 -1.84
CA LEU A 86 1.12 15.90 -1.92
C LEU A 86 1.21 17.19 -1.11
N MET A 87 1.72 17.13 0.11
CA MET A 87 1.87 18.31 0.97
C MET A 87 2.86 19.37 0.44
N ARG A 88 3.69 19.00 -0.54
CA ARG A 88 4.62 19.93 -1.20
C ARG A 88 4.05 20.59 -2.46
N THR A 89 2.85 20.23 -2.88
CA THR A 89 2.22 20.86 -4.06
C THR A 89 1.80 22.29 -3.74
N ALA A 90 1.89 23.17 -4.74
CA ALA A 90 1.58 24.59 -4.56
C ALA A 90 0.11 24.88 -4.16
N ASP A 91 -0.79 24.00 -4.58
CA ASP A 91 -2.22 24.11 -4.34
C ASP A 91 -2.69 23.29 -3.12
N PHE A 92 -1.77 22.86 -2.28
CA PHE A 92 -2.12 22.08 -1.09
C PHE A 92 -2.95 22.94 -0.12
N ASN A 93 -4.19 22.53 0.10
CA ASN A 93 -5.15 23.21 0.99
C ASN A 93 -5.96 22.20 1.80
N ILE A 94 -5.25 21.35 2.54
CA ILE A 94 -5.84 20.34 3.42
C ILE A 94 -5.40 20.63 4.86
N GLN A 95 -6.36 20.63 5.80
CA GLN A 95 -6.11 20.99 7.20
C GLN A 95 -5.84 19.76 8.09
N GLY A 96 -6.04 18.55 7.59
CA GLY A 96 -5.81 17.33 8.34
C GLY A 96 -6.13 16.07 7.57
N PHE A 97 -5.78 14.91 8.09
CA PHE A 97 -5.91 13.63 7.40
C PHE A 97 -6.74 12.62 8.18
N LEU A 98 -7.69 11.98 7.49
CA LEU A 98 -8.22 10.69 7.91
C LEU A 98 -7.32 9.60 7.32
N CYS A 99 -6.56 8.95 8.19
CA CYS A 99 -5.59 7.94 7.80
C CYS A 99 -6.26 6.58 7.60
N PRO A 100 -5.85 5.80 6.59
CA PRO A 100 -6.48 4.55 6.21
C PRO A 100 -6.23 3.45 7.25
N GLY A 101 -7.30 2.99 7.92
CA GLY A 101 -7.21 1.97 8.98
C GLY A 101 -6.55 0.66 8.52
N HIS A 102 -6.84 0.19 7.30
CA HIS A 102 -6.21 -1.04 6.80
C HIS A 102 -4.69 -0.92 6.62
N VAL A 103 -4.18 0.23 6.16
CA VAL A 103 -2.73 0.47 6.12
C VAL A 103 -2.16 0.50 7.53
N ALA A 104 -2.87 1.17 8.45
CA ALA A 104 -2.47 1.24 9.84
C ALA A 104 -2.41 -0.13 10.54
N THR A 105 -3.21 -1.12 10.12
CA THR A 105 -3.08 -2.49 10.65
C THR A 105 -1.71 -3.11 10.33
N ILE A 106 -1.05 -2.65 9.29
CA ILE A 106 0.28 -3.14 8.88
C ILE A 106 1.39 -2.31 9.52
N ILE A 107 1.38 -0.97 9.31
CA ILE A 107 2.48 -0.09 9.72
C ILE A 107 2.32 0.49 11.13
N GLY A 108 1.16 0.31 11.73
CA GLY A 108 0.83 0.83 13.06
C GLY A 108 0.46 2.31 13.06
N GLU A 109 0.08 2.78 14.24
CA GLU A 109 -0.13 4.19 14.53
C GLU A 109 1.17 4.99 14.28
N ARG A 110 2.31 4.42 14.67
CA ARG A 110 3.63 5.02 14.50
C ARG A 110 3.99 5.32 13.04
N GLY A 111 3.46 4.55 12.11
CA GLY A 111 3.65 4.80 10.68
C GLY A 111 3.09 6.13 10.18
N PHE A 112 2.21 6.77 10.97
CA PHE A 112 1.62 8.07 10.64
C PHE A 112 2.11 9.22 11.54
N GLU A 113 3.00 8.97 12.51
CA GLU A 113 3.54 10.01 13.41
C GLU A 113 4.26 11.14 12.66
N PHE A 114 4.73 10.90 11.46
CA PHE A 114 5.36 11.93 10.64
C PHE A 114 4.41 13.10 10.29
N LEU A 115 3.10 12.86 10.25
CA LEU A 115 2.10 13.89 9.94
C LEU A 115 2.11 15.00 11.00
N PRO A 116 1.86 14.75 12.28
CA PRO A 116 1.94 15.80 13.29
C PRO A 116 3.36 16.25 13.57
N ARG A 117 4.32 15.32 13.66
CA ARG A 117 5.70 15.63 14.10
C ARG A 117 6.48 16.45 13.08
N ASP A 118 6.45 16.04 11.80
CA ASP A 118 7.30 16.64 10.76
C ASP A 118 6.54 17.65 9.90
N CYS A 119 5.22 17.51 9.81
CA CYS A 119 4.40 18.30 8.90
C CYS A 119 3.40 19.22 9.63
N GLY A 120 3.27 19.11 10.95
CA GLY A 120 2.32 19.89 11.73
C GLY A 120 0.84 19.61 11.37
N MET A 121 0.55 18.43 10.81
CA MET A 121 -0.77 18.08 10.28
C MET A 121 -1.55 17.22 11.26
N PRO A 122 -2.76 17.65 11.67
CA PRO A 122 -3.70 16.82 12.40
C PRO A 122 -4.00 15.52 11.66
N ALA A 123 -4.05 14.39 12.37
CA ALA A 123 -4.29 13.11 11.74
C ALA A 123 -5.06 12.15 12.66
N VAL A 124 -6.01 11.42 12.10
CA VAL A 124 -6.78 10.41 12.82
C VAL A 124 -6.85 9.14 11.98
N ILE A 125 -6.45 8.01 12.55
CA ILE A 125 -6.64 6.69 11.96
C ILE A 125 -8.10 6.29 12.16
N SER A 126 -8.80 6.00 11.06
CA SER A 126 -10.23 5.67 11.06
C SER A 126 -10.49 4.24 10.61
N GLY A 127 -11.49 3.61 11.24
CA GLY A 127 -12.16 2.45 10.68
C GLY A 127 -13.07 2.84 9.51
N PHE A 128 -14.00 1.94 9.15
CA PHE A 128 -14.79 2.07 7.93
C PHE A 128 -16.30 2.07 8.18
N GLU A 129 -16.73 1.78 9.41
CA GLU A 129 -18.12 1.87 9.79
C GLU A 129 -18.54 3.34 9.94
N PRO A 130 -19.83 3.67 9.78
CA PRO A 130 -20.30 5.05 9.91
C PRO A 130 -19.89 5.72 11.23
N GLU A 131 -19.93 5.00 12.34
CA GLU A 131 -19.53 5.46 13.67
C GLU A 131 -18.03 5.78 13.74
N ASP A 132 -17.21 4.92 13.14
CA ASP A 132 -15.75 5.11 13.05
C ASP A 132 -15.42 6.44 12.33
N ILE A 133 -16.06 6.62 11.18
CA ILE A 133 -15.83 7.80 10.33
C ILE A 133 -16.29 9.08 11.05
N LEU A 134 -17.47 9.06 11.64
CA LEU A 134 -18.01 10.23 12.36
C LEU A 134 -17.13 10.58 13.58
N THR A 135 -16.70 9.58 14.33
CA THR A 135 -15.79 9.78 15.47
C THR A 135 -14.46 10.33 15.01
N ALA A 136 -13.88 9.77 13.95
CA ALA A 136 -12.61 10.23 13.40
C ALA A 136 -12.70 11.67 12.88
N VAL A 137 -13.79 12.05 12.21
CA VAL A 137 -14.04 13.43 11.76
C VAL A 137 -14.15 14.37 12.97
N TYR A 138 -14.89 13.97 14.01
CA TYR A 138 -15.01 14.77 15.24
C TYR A 138 -13.64 15.00 15.90
N LEU A 139 -12.83 13.95 16.06
CA LEU A 139 -11.49 14.05 16.63
C LEU A 139 -10.59 14.95 15.79
N LEU A 140 -10.66 14.84 14.48
CA LEU A 140 -9.88 15.67 13.56
C LEU A 140 -10.25 17.14 13.67
N LEU A 141 -11.55 17.46 13.67
CA LEU A 141 -12.04 18.83 13.83
C LEU A 141 -11.65 19.41 15.19
N LYS A 142 -11.66 18.59 16.23
CA LYS A 142 -11.20 19.01 17.56
C LYS A 142 -9.72 19.38 17.55
N GLN A 143 -8.85 18.56 16.96
CA GLN A 143 -7.42 18.88 16.82
C GLN A 143 -7.19 20.18 16.07
N ILE A 144 -7.96 20.40 14.99
CA ILE A 144 -7.88 21.63 14.19
C ILE A 144 -8.30 22.86 15.03
N ALA A 145 -9.39 22.75 15.79
CA ALA A 145 -9.90 23.84 16.63
C ALA A 145 -8.97 24.15 17.81
N ASP A 146 -8.37 23.12 18.41
CA ASP A 146 -7.45 23.26 19.53
C ASP A 146 -6.06 23.76 19.06
N GLY A 147 -5.73 23.65 17.78
CA GLY A 147 -4.41 23.96 17.23
C GLY A 147 -3.31 23.00 17.68
N GLU A 148 -3.67 21.80 18.08
CA GLU A 148 -2.78 20.78 18.63
C GLU A 148 -2.72 19.54 17.72
N PRO A 149 -1.93 19.54 16.64
CA PRO A 149 -1.79 18.41 15.75
C PRO A 149 -1.16 17.22 16.47
N ARG A 150 -1.82 16.08 16.38
CA ARG A 150 -1.34 14.78 16.91
C ARG A 150 -1.87 13.66 16.06
N ILE A 151 -1.35 12.45 16.24
CA ILE A 151 -1.95 11.25 15.70
C ILE A 151 -2.93 10.69 16.75
N GLU A 152 -4.17 10.44 16.36
CA GLU A 152 -5.13 9.71 17.16
C GLU A 152 -5.59 8.46 16.43
N ASN A 153 -5.76 7.38 17.19
CA ASN A 153 -6.21 6.10 16.65
C ASN A 153 -7.64 5.83 17.17
N GLU A 154 -8.62 6.04 16.30
CA GLU A 154 -10.00 5.67 16.57
C GLU A 154 -10.22 4.16 16.36
N TYR A 155 -9.47 3.55 15.44
CA TYR A 155 -9.64 2.14 15.04
C TYR A 155 -8.85 1.16 15.93
N LYS A 156 -8.84 1.37 17.25
CA LYS A 156 -8.05 0.60 18.22
C LYS A 156 -8.36 -0.90 18.25
N ARG A 157 -9.56 -1.30 17.83
CA ARG A 157 -9.94 -2.72 17.74
C ARG A 157 -9.16 -3.51 16.69
N ALA A 158 -8.54 -2.83 15.73
CA ALA A 158 -7.80 -3.44 14.64
C ALA A 158 -6.36 -2.93 14.48
N VAL A 159 -6.04 -1.77 15.04
CA VAL A 159 -4.74 -1.11 14.86
C VAL A 159 -4.00 -1.03 16.18
N ALA A 160 -2.89 -1.75 16.28
CA ALA A 160 -1.94 -1.61 17.37
C ALA A 160 -0.93 -0.47 17.08
N PRO A 161 -0.33 0.15 18.11
CA PRO A 161 0.66 1.21 17.91
C PRO A 161 1.82 0.82 16.97
N GLU A 162 2.31 -0.41 17.08
CA GLU A 162 3.40 -0.96 16.28
C GLU A 162 2.94 -1.58 14.94
N GLY A 163 1.62 -1.74 14.74
CA GLY A 163 1.05 -2.46 13.60
C GLY A 163 1.25 -3.98 13.69
N ASN A 164 1.57 -4.61 12.56
CA ASN A 164 1.81 -6.03 12.48
C ASN A 164 3.31 -6.33 12.29
N PRO A 165 4.05 -6.72 13.35
CA PRO A 165 5.50 -6.94 13.26
C PRO A 165 5.88 -8.08 12.30
N LEU A 166 5.04 -9.12 12.18
CA LEU A 166 5.30 -10.23 11.26
C LEU A 166 5.18 -9.76 9.81
N ALA A 167 4.13 -9.02 9.48
CA ALA A 167 3.94 -8.44 8.15
C ALA A 167 5.09 -7.50 7.79
N GLN A 168 5.48 -6.61 8.70
CA GLN A 168 6.62 -5.70 8.49
C GLN A 168 7.93 -6.46 8.28
N LYS A 169 8.17 -7.54 9.04
CA LYS A 169 9.37 -8.38 8.89
C LYS A 169 9.47 -8.96 7.49
N ILE A 170 8.41 -9.62 7.00
CA ILE A 170 8.44 -10.26 5.67
C ILE A 170 8.49 -9.23 4.53
N ILE A 171 7.87 -8.06 4.69
CA ILE A 171 8.01 -6.94 3.74
C ILE A 171 9.47 -6.54 3.65
N ASN A 172 10.12 -6.27 4.78
CA ASN A 172 11.52 -5.82 4.84
C ASN A 172 12.53 -6.88 4.37
N GLU A 173 12.16 -8.18 4.43
CA GLU A 173 12.98 -9.26 3.87
C GLU A 173 12.95 -9.27 2.34
N CYS A 174 11.80 -8.91 1.74
CA CYS A 174 11.57 -9.04 0.29
C CYS A 174 11.70 -7.73 -0.50
N PHE A 175 11.45 -6.61 0.14
CA PHE A 175 11.36 -5.32 -0.54
C PHE A 175 12.25 -4.27 0.11
N VAL A 176 12.76 -3.38 -0.71
CA VAL A 176 13.45 -2.17 -0.28
C VAL A 176 12.80 -0.96 -0.95
N PRO A 177 12.58 0.15 -0.24
CA PRO A 177 12.10 1.39 -0.85
C PRO A 177 13.08 1.87 -1.92
N ARG A 178 12.53 2.35 -3.05
CA ARG A 178 13.32 2.93 -4.13
C ARG A 178 12.58 4.09 -4.77
N ARG A 179 13.33 4.98 -5.40
CA ARG A 179 12.74 6.04 -6.21
C ARG A 179 12.13 5.46 -7.47
N ASP A 180 10.85 5.73 -7.69
CA ASP A 180 10.09 5.21 -8.82
C ASP A 180 9.06 6.24 -9.31
N LEU A 181 8.58 6.04 -10.55
CA LEU A 181 7.57 6.91 -11.14
C LEU A 181 6.18 6.57 -10.61
N TRP A 182 5.52 7.57 -10.06
CA TRP A 182 4.13 7.48 -9.66
C TRP A 182 3.27 8.41 -10.54
N ARG A 183 2.29 7.82 -11.22
CA ARG A 183 1.38 8.59 -12.09
C ARG A 183 0.69 9.70 -11.29
N GLY A 184 0.85 10.94 -11.74
CA GLY A 184 0.30 12.14 -11.10
C GLY A 184 1.20 12.79 -10.04
N LEU A 185 2.17 12.09 -9.47
CA LEU A 185 3.09 12.63 -8.45
C LEU A 185 4.54 12.75 -8.94
N GLY A 186 4.87 12.12 -10.08
CA GLY A 186 6.24 12.10 -10.60
C GLY A 186 7.13 11.07 -9.92
N ALA A 187 8.43 11.33 -9.84
CA ALA A 187 9.40 10.42 -9.24
C ALA A 187 9.49 10.67 -7.72
N ILE A 188 8.99 9.73 -6.95
CA ILE A 188 9.05 9.74 -5.48
C ILE A 188 9.56 8.40 -4.96
N ASP A 189 9.99 8.36 -3.70
CA ASP A 189 10.33 7.10 -3.05
C ASP A 189 9.05 6.28 -2.80
N ALA A 190 9.11 4.96 -2.98
CA ALA A 190 7.93 4.10 -2.94
C ALA A 190 8.29 2.67 -2.50
#